data_8a020cb2e17e2ab03fe4d2bb80d4eb35
#
_entry.id   8a020cb2e17e2ab03fe4d2bb80d4eb35
#
_cell.length_a   1.000
_cell.length_b   1.000
_cell.length_c   1.000
_cell.angle_alpha   90.00
_cell.angle_beta   90.00
_cell.angle_gamma   90.00
#
_symmetry.space_group_name_H-M   'P 1'
#
loop_
_entity.id
_entity.type
_entity.pdbx_description
1 polymer ?
#
loop_
_entity_poly.entity_id
_entity_poly.type
_entity_poly.pdbx_seq_one_letter_code
_entity_poly.pdbx_strand_id
1 'polypeptide(L)'
;MENIKEKIQKLLNLATSDNEHEAALALAKATELMNKWNLDQATVQGTKIETTEIYMPFYKWTSENQVLVNLLAKLCDGFCLFGSGNKQQDRFAKILISGRPRDLENFRYLYDFINTKMWKESEKYKLKIRNSNQGKNNLEVKSFRIGFLRKIEEKLIASKREFFTVNKSLVSIDSETKRKEAKEFLMNSRENVKTVISTTRVVDRHLEAGKEIAESVDLNVAINGGKGISKIGYKK
;
A
#
# COMPACT_ATOMS: atom_id res chain seq x y z
N MET A 1 -10.85 -5.60 27.76
CA MET A 1 -10.11 -4.69 26.87
C MET A 1 -10.99 -3.61 26.25
N GLU A 2 -12.20 -3.94 25.81
CA GLU A 2 -13.16 -2.99 25.22
C GLU A 2 -13.47 -1.82 26.15
N ASN A 3 -13.75 -2.10 27.41
CA ASN A 3 -14.04 -1.10 28.44
C ASN A 3 -12.89 -0.05 28.68
N ILE A 4 -11.65 -0.45 28.40
CA ILE A 4 -10.48 0.43 28.55
C ILE A 4 -10.33 1.34 27.32
N LYS A 5 -10.57 0.82 26.13
CA LYS A 5 -10.58 1.60 24.89
C LYS A 5 -11.64 2.70 24.94
N GLU A 6 -12.85 2.34 25.36
CA GLU A 6 -13.93 3.33 25.57
C GLU A 6 -13.56 4.43 26.57
N LYS A 7 -12.90 4.05 27.68
CA LYS A 7 -12.46 5.02 28.68
C LYS A 7 -11.40 5.97 28.13
N ILE A 8 -10.43 5.46 27.39
CA ILE A 8 -9.41 6.27 26.72
C ILE A 8 -10.05 7.19 25.67
N GLN A 9 -11.03 6.67 24.89
CA GLN A 9 -11.76 7.45 23.90
C GLN A 9 -12.51 8.63 24.54
N LYS A 10 -13.18 8.40 25.67
CA LYS A 10 -13.86 9.47 26.43
C LYS A 10 -12.88 10.54 26.90
N LEU A 11 -11.69 10.13 27.38
CA LEU A 11 -10.65 11.05 27.81
C LEU A 11 -10.06 11.84 26.63
N LEU A 12 -9.85 11.22 25.46
CA LEU A 12 -9.40 11.91 24.25
C LEU A 12 -10.45 12.92 23.75
N ASN A 13 -11.73 12.57 23.83
CA ASN A 13 -12.80 13.52 23.49
C ASN A 13 -12.86 14.70 24.49
N LEU A 14 -12.61 14.45 25.78
CA LEU A 14 -12.54 15.50 26.79
C LEU A 14 -11.30 16.39 26.62
N ALA A 15 -10.22 15.86 26.04
CA ALA A 15 -9.02 16.61 25.71
C ALA A 15 -9.21 17.67 24.59
N THR A 16 -10.38 17.66 23.92
CA THR A 16 -10.79 18.70 22.96
C THR A 16 -11.73 19.75 23.56
N SER A 17 -11.92 19.76 24.90
CA SER A 17 -12.73 20.73 25.62
C SER A 17 -12.10 22.15 25.58
N ASP A 18 -12.94 23.19 25.59
CA ASP A 18 -12.51 24.59 25.64
C ASP A 18 -11.85 24.97 26.99
N ASN A 19 -11.95 24.12 28.00
CA ASN A 19 -11.27 24.30 29.29
C ASN A 19 -9.86 23.68 29.23
N GLU A 20 -8.84 24.54 29.08
CA GLU A 20 -7.43 24.14 28.92
C GLU A 20 -6.91 23.21 30.04
N HIS A 21 -7.31 23.47 31.31
CA HIS A 21 -6.88 22.66 32.45
C HIS A 21 -7.51 21.25 32.41
N GLU A 22 -8.77 21.16 32.08
CA GLU A 22 -9.48 19.87 31.94
C GLU A 22 -8.98 19.10 30.75
N ALA A 23 -8.77 19.75 29.61
CA ALA A 23 -8.22 19.17 28.40
C ALA A 23 -6.80 18.61 28.63
N ALA A 24 -5.92 19.35 29.30
CA ALA A 24 -4.56 18.90 29.62
C ALA A 24 -4.57 17.69 30.57
N LEU A 25 -5.41 17.69 31.60
CA LEU A 25 -5.54 16.58 32.54
C LEU A 25 -6.10 15.31 31.87
N ALA A 26 -7.10 15.48 31.00
CA ALA A 26 -7.70 14.40 30.24
C ALA A 26 -6.68 13.78 29.26
N LEU A 27 -5.90 14.60 28.56
CA LEU A 27 -4.85 14.15 27.66
C LEU A 27 -3.74 13.38 28.39
N ALA A 28 -3.28 13.90 29.53
CA ALA A 28 -2.28 13.23 30.37
C ALA A 28 -2.78 11.86 30.83
N LYS A 29 -4.04 11.77 31.29
CA LYS A 29 -4.64 10.50 31.72
C LYS A 29 -4.88 9.52 30.59
N ALA A 30 -5.29 10.00 29.41
CA ALA A 30 -5.39 9.17 28.21
C ALA A 30 -4.03 8.56 27.84
N THR A 31 -2.98 9.40 27.82
CA THR A 31 -1.61 8.99 27.50
C THR A 31 -1.08 7.97 28.52
N GLU A 32 -1.32 8.16 29.81
CA GLU A 32 -0.97 7.20 30.87
C GLU A 32 -1.62 5.83 30.63
N LEU A 33 -2.94 5.82 30.33
CA LEU A 33 -3.66 4.59 30.07
C LEU A 33 -3.22 3.92 28.76
N MET A 34 -2.99 4.71 27.71
CA MET A 34 -2.45 4.19 26.44
C MET A 34 -1.09 3.50 26.65
N ASN A 35 -0.19 4.16 27.38
CA ASN A 35 1.12 3.58 27.70
C ASN A 35 1.03 2.32 28.58
N LYS A 36 0.18 2.34 29.62
CA LYS A 36 -0.04 1.21 30.52
C LYS A 36 -0.57 -0.03 29.81
N TRP A 37 -1.43 0.16 28.83
CA TRP A 37 -2.09 -0.92 28.08
C TRP A 37 -1.47 -1.11 26.69
N ASN A 38 -0.41 -0.40 26.38
CA ASN A 38 0.31 -0.45 25.12
C ASN A 38 -0.60 -0.23 23.89
N LEU A 39 -1.50 0.74 24.02
CA LEU A 39 -2.48 1.12 23.01
C LEU A 39 -2.06 2.43 22.34
N ASP A 40 -2.13 2.49 21.03
CA ASP A 40 -1.99 3.75 20.29
C ASP A 40 -3.35 4.44 20.13
N GLN A 41 -3.32 5.74 19.80
CA GLN A 41 -4.53 6.55 19.61
C GLN A 41 -5.41 6.00 18.46
N ALA A 42 -4.80 5.45 17.42
CA ALA A 42 -5.51 4.83 16.31
C ALA A 42 -6.24 3.53 16.72
N THR A 43 -5.67 2.77 17.66
CA THR A 43 -6.27 1.57 18.24
C THR A 43 -7.49 1.90 19.11
N VAL A 44 -7.43 3.04 19.81
CA VAL A 44 -8.50 3.49 20.69
C VAL A 44 -9.67 4.09 19.91
N GLN A 45 -9.35 4.90 18.90
CA GLN A 45 -10.37 5.58 18.08
C GLN A 45 -11.11 4.63 17.12
N GLY A 46 -10.73 3.34 17.09
CA GLY A 46 -11.37 2.34 16.24
C GLY A 46 -11.43 2.83 14.80
N THR A 47 -10.24 3.02 14.15
CA THR A 47 -10.21 3.52 12.78
C THR A 47 -11.04 2.60 11.90
N LYS A 48 -12.20 3.09 11.49
CA LYS A 48 -13.16 2.38 10.66
C LYS A 48 -12.47 1.88 9.41
N ILE A 49 -12.59 0.59 9.14
CA ILE A 49 -12.12 0.03 7.88
C ILE A 49 -13.05 0.52 6.77
N GLU A 50 -12.47 0.98 5.69
CA GLU A 50 -13.19 1.47 4.52
C GLU A 50 -12.79 0.66 3.29
N THR A 51 -13.66 0.66 2.29
CA THR A 51 -13.36 0.10 0.97
C THR A 51 -13.32 1.22 -0.05
N THR A 52 -12.30 1.19 -0.88
CA THR A 52 -12.15 2.11 -2.01
C THR A 52 -12.07 1.33 -3.32
N GLU A 53 -12.75 1.82 -4.36
CA GLU A 53 -12.56 1.37 -5.73
C GLU A 53 -11.57 2.27 -6.46
N ILE A 54 -10.59 1.66 -7.13
CA ILE A 54 -9.62 2.36 -7.95
C ILE A 54 -9.69 1.77 -9.36
N TYR A 55 -10.06 2.59 -10.33
CA TYR A 55 -10.12 2.18 -11.73
C TYR A 55 -8.73 2.27 -12.37
N MET A 56 -8.38 1.26 -13.15
CA MET A 56 -7.10 1.17 -13.83
C MET A 56 -7.20 1.69 -15.25
N PRO A 57 -6.14 2.25 -15.83
CA PRO A 57 -6.15 2.72 -17.22
C PRO A 57 -5.98 1.58 -18.24
N PHE A 58 -6.49 0.39 -17.91
CA PHE A 58 -6.44 -0.80 -18.77
C PHE A 58 -7.64 -1.74 -18.49
N TYR A 59 -7.90 -2.64 -19.42
CA TYR A 59 -9.02 -3.58 -19.32
C TYR A 59 -8.63 -4.95 -18.76
N LYS A 60 -7.36 -5.35 -18.93
CA LYS A 60 -6.86 -6.66 -18.51
C LYS A 60 -5.68 -6.51 -17.56
N TRP A 61 -5.70 -7.31 -16.51
CA TRP A 61 -4.60 -7.40 -15.57
C TRP A 61 -3.40 -8.09 -16.19
N THR A 62 -2.23 -7.50 -16.00
CA THR A 62 -0.93 -8.16 -16.24
C THR A 62 -0.37 -8.65 -14.90
N SER A 63 0.52 -9.63 -14.96
CA SER A 63 1.12 -10.18 -13.73
C SER A 63 1.96 -9.15 -12.97
N GLU A 64 2.67 -8.26 -13.66
CA GLU A 64 3.45 -7.21 -13.00
C GLU A 64 2.53 -6.21 -12.27
N ASN A 65 1.38 -5.85 -12.84
CA ASN A 65 0.41 -4.99 -12.17
C ASN A 65 -0.19 -5.68 -10.94
N GLN A 66 -0.47 -6.98 -11.02
CA GLN A 66 -0.95 -7.75 -9.87
C GLN A 66 0.12 -7.84 -8.77
N VAL A 67 1.39 -8.05 -9.14
CA VAL A 67 2.51 -8.05 -8.18
C VAL A 67 2.61 -6.71 -7.47
N LEU A 68 2.58 -5.59 -8.20
CA LEU A 68 2.64 -4.24 -7.62
C LEU A 68 1.50 -4.01 -6.62
N VAL A 69 0.26 -4.30 -7.02
CA VAL A 69 -0.92 -4.09 -6.17
C VAL A 69 -0.86 -4.94 -4.89
N ASN A 70 -0.53 -6.24 -5.02
CA ASN A 70 -0.43 -7.15 -3.87
C ASN A 70 0.68 -6.73 -2.91
N LEU A 71 1.83 -6.31 -3.44
CA LEU A 71 2.95 -5.79 -2.67
C LEU A 71 2.52 -4.57 -1.83
N LEU A 72 1.88 -3.61 -2.48
CA LEU A 72 1.46 -2.38 -1.82
C LEU A 72 0.32 -2.59 -0.82
N ALA A 73 -0.66 -3.44 -1.15
CA ALA A 73 -1.71 -3.81 -0.21
C ALA A 73 -1.12 -4.43 1.07
N LYS A 74 -0.12 -5.30 0.93
CA LYS A 74 0.62 -5.89 2.06
C LYS A 74 1.38 -4.85 2.88
N LEU A 75 2.06 -3.92 2.23
CA LEU A 75 2.83 -2.87 2.89
C LEU A 75 1.95 -1.86 3.64
N CYS A 76 0.80 -1.54 3.09
CA CYS A 76 -0.17 -0.62 3.66
C CYS A 76 -1.22 -1.32 4.56
N ASP A 77 -0.92 -2.53 5.03
CA ASP A 77 -1.78 -3.30 5.93
C ASP A 77 -3.24 -3.44 5.45
N GLY A 78 -3.45 -3.36 4.12
CA GLY A 78 -4.74 -3.52 3.45
C GLY A 78 -4.92 -4.89 2.81
N PHE A 79 -6.11 -5.11 2.27
CA PHE A 79 -6.45 -6.28 1.45
C PHE A 79 -7.15 -5.86 0.17
N CYS A 80 -6.83 -6.50 -0.96
CA CYS A 80 -7.38 -6.12 -2.25
C CYS A 80 -7.99 -7.29 -3.02
N LEU A 81 -9.00 -6.96 -3.85
CA LEU A 81 -9.60 -7.83 -4.86
C LEU A 81 -9.46 -7.18 -6.25
N PHE A 82 -9.28 -8.02 -7.26
CA PHE A 82 -9.12 -7.60 -8.64
C PHE A 82 -10.43 -7.76 -9.40
N GLY A 83 -10.97 -6.67 -9.91
CA GLY A 83 -12.09 -6.68 -10.83
C GLY A 83 -11.59 -6.63 -12.27
N SER A 84 -12.03 -7.59 -13.10
CA SER A 84 -11.71 -7.60 -14.53
C SER A 84 -12.49 -6.52 -15.29
N GLY A 85 -11.81 -5.88 -16.21
CA GLY A 85 -12.45 -4.99 -17.17
C GLY A 85 -13.01 -5.76 -18.38
N ASN A 86 -13.75 -5.05 -19.21
CA ASN A 86 -14.26 -5.55 -20.50
C ASN A 86 -14.16 -4.43 -21.55
N LYS A 87 -13.31 -4.62 -22.55
CA LYS A 87 -13.07 -3.61 -23.60
C LYS A 87 -14.31 -3.38 -24.47
N GLN A 88 -15.12 -4.41 -24.73
CA GLN A 88 -16.33 -4.30 -25.56
C GLN A 88 -17.42 -3.46 -24.88
N GLN A 89 -17.42 -3.42 -23.56
CA GLN A 89 -18.35 -2.65 -22.73
C GLN A 89 -17.73 -1.35 -22.20
N ASP A 90 -16.55 -0.96 -22.69
CA ASP A 90 -15.73 0.16 -22.19
C ASP A 90 -15.59 0.20 -20.65
N ARG A 91 -15.54 -0.97 -20.05
CA ARG A 91 -15.40 -1.13 -18.60
C ARG A 91 -13.96 -1.44 -18.24
N PHE A 92 -13.28 -0.49 -17.60
CA PHE A 92 -11.91 -0.65 -17.10
C PHE A 92 -11.79 -1.70 -16.00
N ALA A 93 -10.61 -2.29 -15.90
CA ALA A 93 -10.25 -3.09 -14.73
C ALA A 93 -10.24 -2.22 -13.47
N LYS A 94 -10.53 -2.80 -12.31
CA LYS A 94 -10.54 -2.08 -11.03
C LYS A 94 -9.92 -2.89 -9.90
N ILE A 95 -9.44 -2.18 -8.90
CA ILE A 95 -9.07 -2.73 -7.60
C ILE A 95 -10.16 -2.33 -6.61
N LEU A 96 -10.61 -3.29 -5.81
CA LEU A 96 -11.29 -3.00 -4.57
C LEU A 96 -10.28 -3.21 -3.47
N ILE A 97 -9.98 -2.18 -2.70
CA ILE A 97 -9.05 -2.26 -1.58
C ILE A 97 -9.73 -1.82 -0.31
N SER A 98 -9.58 -2.61 0.75
CA SER A 98 -10.02 -2.30 2.10
C SER A 98 -8.83 -2.06 3.01
N GLY A 99 -9.00 -1.16 3.95
CA GLY A 99 -7.98 -0.79 4.92
C GLY A 99 -8.41 0.44 5.72
N ARG A 100 -7.54 0.94 6.55
CA ARG A 100 -7.77 2.20 7.25
C ARG A 100 -7.57 3.38 6.30
N PRO A 101 -8.27 4.51 6.46
CA PRO A 101 -8.20 5.64 5.53
C PRO A 101 -6.78 6.08 5.19
N ARG A 102 -5.92 6.24 6.21
CA ARG A 102 -4.51 6.60 6.04
C ARG A 102 -3.71 5.57 5.23
N ASP A 103 -3.98 4.28 5.45
CA ASP A 103 -3.31 3.19 4.75
C ASP A 103 -3.73 3.15 3.27
N LEU A 104 -5.01 3.48 2.98
CA LEU A 104 -5.53 3.62 1.62
C LEU A 104 -4.95 4.84 0.87
N GLU A 105 -4.74 5.95 1.57
CA GLU A 105 -4.05 7.13 1.00
C GLU A 105 -2.59 6.79 0.67
N ASN A 106 -1.88 6.14 1.59
CA ASN A 106 -0.51 5.68 1.37
C ASN A 106 -0.42 4.70 0.19
N PHE A 107 -1.37 3.77 0.09
CA PHE A 107 -1.44 2.85 -1.03
C PHE A 107 -1.55 3.59 -2.37
N ARG A 108 -2.46 4.56 -2.50
CA ARG A 108 -2.64 5.34 -3.73
C ARG A 108 -1.37 6.08 -4.11
N TYR A 109 -0.78 6.77 -3.15
CA TYR A 109 0.44 7.53 -3.37
C TYR A 109 1.61 6.66 -3.84
N LEU A 110 1.87 5.55 -3.13
CA LEU A 110 2.92 4.60 -3.47
C LEU A 110 2.66 3.92 -4.82
N TYR A 111 1.40 3.60 -5.11
CA TYR A 111 1.03 3.02 -6.40
C TYR A 111 1.39 3.96 -7.55
N ASP A 112 0.98 5.20 -7.51
CA ASP A 112 1.26 6.19 -8.55
C ASP A 112 2.75 6.43 -8.72
N PHE A 113 3.48 6.57 -7.61
CA PHE A 113 4.92 6.78 -7.62
C PHE A 113 5.67 5.60 -8.23
N ILE A 114 5.46 4.39 -7.71
CA ILE A 114 6.21 3.19 -8.12
C ILE A 114 5.82 2.78 -9.54
N ASN A 115 4.52 2.81 -9.86
CA ASN A 115 4.03 2.51 -11.20
C ASN A 115 4.67 3.43 -12.25
N THR A 116 4.66 4.74 -12.00
CA THR A 116 5.27 5.73 -12.91
C THR A 116 6.76 5.49 -13.11
N LYS A 117 7.50 5.23 -12.03
CA LYS A 117 8.93 4.93 -12.09
C LYS A 117 9.21 3.63 -12.84
N MET A 118 8.48 2.56 -12.50
CA MET A 118 8.62 1.25 -13.16
C MET A 118 8.39 1.35 -14.67
N TRP A 119 7.32 2.02 -15.09
CA TRP A 119 7.02 2.18 -16.51
C TRP A 119 8.10 3.00 -17.22
N LYS A 120 8.50 4.15 -16.66
CA LYS A 120 9.55 5.00 -17.23
C LYS A 120 10.86 4.22 -17.43
N GLU A 121 11.33 3.50 -16.43
CA GLU A 121 12.57 2.72 -16.53
C GLU A 121 12.42 1.51 -17.46
N SER A 122 11.23 0.86 -17.47
CA SER A 122 11.01 -0.26 -18.39
C SER A 122 10.97 0.17 -19.87
N GLU A 123 10.49 1.36 -20.20
CA GLU A 123 10.56 1.86 -21.59
C GLU A 123 11.99 2.17 -22.01
N LYS A 124 12.82 2.74 -21.14
CA LYS A 124 14.27 2.92 -21.41
C LYS A 124 14.93 1.55 -21.64
N TYR A 125 14.63 0.58 -20.78
CA TYR A 125 15.16 -0.77 -20.91
C TYR A 125 14.74 -1.45 -22.21
N LYS A 126 13.48 -1.33 -22.58
CA LYS A 126 12.93 -1.83 -23.85
C LYS A 126 13.67 -1.27 -25.08
N LEU A 127 14.00 0.03 -25.07
CA LEU A 127 14.80 0.65 -26.12
C LEU A 127 16.22 0.06 -26.17
N LYS A 128 16.85 -0.13 -24.99
CA LYS A 128 18.18 -0.74 -24.88
C LYS A 128 18.23 -2.14 -25.47
N ILE A 129 17.31 -3.04 -25.11
CA ILE A 129 17.29 -4.42 -25.63
C ILE A 129 16.93 -4.46 -27.11
N ARG A 130 16.08 -3.56 -27.61
CA ARG A 130 15.76 -3.47 -29.04
C ARG A 130 16.97 -3.09 -29.88
N ASN A 131 17.77 -2.15 -29.42
CA ASN A 131 18.98 -1.68 -30.12
C ASN A 131 20.11 -2.71 -30.11
N SER A 132 20.11 -3.62 -29.13
CA SER A 132 21.12 -4.71 -29.03
C SER A 132 20.75 -5.98 -29.78
N ASN A 133 19.68 -6.00 -30.57
CA ASN A 133 19.12 -7.18 -31.24
C ASN A 133 18.82 -8.39 -30.33
N GLN A 134 18.72 -8.15 -29.01
CA GLN A 134 18.54 -9.17 -27.97
C GLN A 134 17.08 -9.47 -27.67
N GLY A 135 16.26 -9.64 -28.69
CA GLY A 135 14.91 -10.15 -28.49
C GLY A 135 13.79 -9.10 -28.62
N LYS A 136 12.66 -9.57 -29.13
CA LYS A 136 11.43 -8.79 -29.32
C LYS A 136 10.35 -9.17 -28.30
N ASN A 137 10.70 -9.83 -27.21
CA ASN A 137 9.71 -10.50 -26.36
C ASN A 137 9.20 -9.64 -25.21
N ASN A 138 7.90 -9.50 -25.12
CA ASN A 138 7.20 -8.93 -23.96
C ASN A 138 7.62 -9.59 -22.62
N LEU A 139 8.12 -10.83 -22.64
CA LEU A 139 8.59 -11.58 -21.49
C LEU A 139 9.83 -10.94 -20.86
N GLU A 140 10.75 -10.38 -21.66
CA GLU A 140 11.97 -9.72 -21.18
C GLU A 140 11.65 -8.45 -20.39
N VAL A 141 10.83 -7.58 -20.97
CA VAL A 141 10.37 -6.34 -20.31
C VAL A 141 9.53 -6.65 -19.08
N LYS A 142 8.70 -7.70 -19.15
CA LYS A 142 7.94 -8.20 -18.01
C LYS A 142 8.85 -8.68 -16.88
N SER A 143 9.90 -9.44 -17.22
CA SER A 143 10.88 -9.93 -16.24
C SER A 143 11.62 -8.78 -15.57
N PHE A 144 12.03 -7.77 -16.36
CA PHE A 144 12.60 -6.54 -15.85
C PHE A 144 11.68 -5.83 -14.82
N ARG A 145 10.40 -5.64 -15.17
CA ARG A 145 9.42 -5.00 -14.25
C ARG A 145 9.25 -5.79 -12.96
N ILE A 146 9.22 -7.11 -13.03
CA ILE A 146 9.10 -7.97 -11.83
C ILE A 146 10.36 -7.87 -10.97
N GLY A 147 11.56 -7.86 -11.59
CA GLY A 147 12.81 -7.64 -10.87
C GLY A 147 12.85 -6.29 -10.17
N PHE A 148 12.43 -5.24 -10.88
CA PHE A 148 12.28 -3.90 -10.32
C PHE A 148 11.36 -3.90 -9.08
N LEU A 149 10.18 -4.50 -9.17
CA LEU A 149 9.23 -4.57 -8.07
C LEU A 149 9.74 -5.37 -6.87
N ARG A 150 10.45 -6.49 -7.10
CA ARG A 150 11.07 -7.27 -6.02
C ARG A 150 12.09 -6.45 -5.23
N LYS A 151 12.92 -5.67 -5.93
CA LYS A 151 13.89 -4.81 -5.23
C LYS A 151 13.24 -3.66 -4.48
N ILE A 152 12.21 -3.04 -5.05
CA ILE A 152 11.40 -2.05 -4.34
C ILE A 152 10.75 -2.64 -3.08
N GLU A 153 10.24 -3.88 -3.15
CA GLU A 153 9.70 -4.58 -1.97
C GLU A 153 10.75 -4.72 -0.86
N GLU A 154 11.94 -5.18 -1.20
CA GLU A 154 13.05 -5.34 -0.25
C GLU A 154 13.38 -4.00 0.44
N LYS A 155 13.50 -2.92 -0.33
CA LYS A 155 13.80 -1.58 0.18
C LYS A 155 12.70 -1.04 1.11
N LEU A 156 11.44 -1.21 0.74
CA LEU A 156 10.31 -0.75 1.54
C LEU A 156 10.15 -1.56 2.84
N ILE A 157 10.40 -2.88 2.79
CA ILE A 157 10.40 -3.71 4.00
C ILE A 157 11.54 -3.32 4.94
N ALA A 158 12.74 -3.04 4.41
CA ALA A 158 13.87 -2.57 5.20
C ALA A 158 13.55 -1.24 5.90
N SER A 159 13.05 -0.25 5.16
CA SER A 159 12.65 1.05 5.72
C SER A 159 11.55 0.93 6.77
N LYS A 160 10.56 0.05 6.55
CA LYS A 160 9.51 -0.22 7.55
C LYS A 160 10.11 -0.81 8.84
N ARG A 161 11.07 -1.73 8.74
CA ARG A 161 11.76 -2.33 9.90
C ARG A 161 12.58 -1.30 10.67
N GLU A 162 13.34 -0.45 9.99
CA GLU A 162 14.11 0.63 10.62
C GLU A 162 13.21 1.57 11.39
N PHE A 163 12.10 2.00 10.79
CA PHE A 163 11.12 2.86 11.46
C PHE A 163 10.59 2.23 12.74
N PHE A 164 10.25 0.93 12.75
CA PHE A 164 9.75 0.23 13.94
C PHE A 164 10.84 -0.04 14.99
N THR A 165 12.11 -0.21 14.60
CA THR A 165 13.21 -0.37 15.57
C THR A 165 13.50 0.93 16.30
N VAL A 166 13.40 2.07 15.63
CA VAL A 166 13.60 3.39 16.24
C VAL A 166 12.41 3.78 17.14
N ASN A 167 11.19 3.42 16.77
CA ASN A 167 9.96 3.80 17.46
C ASN A 167 9.34 2.63 18.25
N LYS A 168 10.15 1.92 19.05
CA LYS A 168 9.71 0.77 19.87
C LYS A 168 8.54 1.03 20.82
N SER A 169 8.26 2.30 21.15
CA SER A 169 7.15 2.70 22.02
C SER A 169 5.79 2.79 21.29
N LEU A 170 5.78 2.76 19.98
CA LEU A 170 4.55 2.72 19.18
C LEU A 170 4.22 1.27 18.84
N VAL A 171 3.67 0.52 19.80
CA VAL A 171 3.10 -0.79 19.49
C VAL A 171 1.86 -0.57 18.62
N SER A 172 2.08 -0.60 17.33
CA SER A 172 0.99 -0.71 16.39
C SER A 172 0.32 -2.08 16.57
N ILE A 173 -0.99 -2.14 16.43
CA ILE A 173 -1.71 -3.41 16.15
C ILE A 173 -0.87 -4.11 15.06
N ASP A 174 -0.54 -5.37 15.32
CA ASP A 174 0.23 -6.18 14.39
C ASP A 174 -0.29 -6.04 12.97
N SER A 175 0.59 -5.80 12.02
CA SER A 175 0.26 -5.68 10.58
C SER A 175 -0.58 -6.85 10.08
N GLU A 176 -0.39 -8.04 10.65
CA GLU A 176 -1.15 -9.23 10.30
C GLU A 176 -2.61 -9.13 10.73
N THR A 177 -2.85 -8.63 11.95
CA THR A 177 -4.20 -8.39 12.47
C THR A 177 -4.94 -7.36 11.63
N LYS A 178 -4.30 -6.23 11.29
CA LYS A 178 -4.89 -5.20 10.41
C LYS A 178 -5.31 -5.75 9.06
N ARG A 179 -4.44 -6.56 8.46
CA ARG A 179 -4.72 -7.19 7.15
C ARG A 179 -5.84 -8.22 7.24
N LYS A 180 -5.91 -8.97 8.34
CA LYS A 180 -6.98 -9.93 8.59
C LYS A 180 -8.33 -9.22 8.71
N GLU A 181 -8.40 -8.15 9.50
CA GLU A 181 -9.60 -7.32 9.64
C GLU A 181 -10.02 -6.73 8.28
N ALA A 182 -9.09 -6.16 7.51
CA ALA A 182 -9.36 -5.62 6.18
C ALA A 182 -9.87 -6.70 5.22
N LYS A 183 -9.30 -7.91 5.27
CA LYS A 183 -9.75 -9.06 4.47
C LYS A 183 -11.15 -9.49 4.84
N GLU A 184 -11.43 -9.69 6.12
CA GLU A 184 -12.75 -10.08 6.60
C GLU A 184 -13.82 -9.05 6.20
N PHE A 185 -13.52 -7.76 6.38
CA PHE A 185 -14.41 -6.68 6.00
C PHE A 185 -14.74 -6.69 4.50
N LEU A 186 -13.74 -6.87 3.63
CA LEU A 186 -13.94 -6.88 2.18
C LEU A 186 -14.64 -8.16 1.71
N MET A 187 -14.31 -9.31 2.29
CA MET A 187 -14.91 -10.60 1.93
C MET A 187 -16.37 -10.70 2.36
N ASN A 188 -16.74 -10.18 3.54
CA ASN A 188 -18.11 -10.15 4.02
C ASN A 188 -19.03 -9.24 3.19
N SER A 189 -18.44 -8.26 2.47
CA SER A 189 -19.19 -7.34 1.61
C SER A 189 -19.33 -7.84 0.16
N ARG A 190 -18.81 -9.02 -0.18
CA ARG A 190 -18.75 -9.53 -1.57
C ARG A 190 -19.05 -11.01 -1.66
N GLU A 191 -19.95 -11.35 -2.57
CA GLU A 191 -20.24 -12.71 -2.99
C GLU A 191 -19.39 -13.11 -4.22
N ASN A 192 -19.19 -14.39 -4.41
CA ASN A 192 -18.54 -14.96 -5.60
C ASN A 192 -17.08 -14.53 -5.85
N VAL A 193 -16.29 -14.38 -4.79
CA VAL A 193 -14.86 -14.14 -4.91
C VAL A 193 -14.15 -15.44 -5.29
N LYS A 194 -13.39 -15.40 -6.41
CA LYS A 194 -12.58 -16.54 -6.88
C LYS A 194 -11.12 -16.30 -6.58
N THR A 195 -10.44 -17.30 -6.02
CA THR A 195 -8.98 -17.28 -5.89
C THR A 195 -8.34 -17.69 -7.21
N VAL A 196 -7.48 -16.84 -7.76
CA VAL A 196 -6.71 -17.14 -8.96
C VAL A 196 -5.24 -17.22 -8.59
N ILE A 197 -4.64 -18.39 -8.80
CA ILE A 197 -3.20 -18.58 -8.65
C ILE A 197 -2.56 -18.25 -10.00
N SER A 198 -1.75 -17.21 -10.03
CA SER A 198 -1.01 -16.81 -11.23
C SER A 198 0.46 -17.19 -11.06
N THR A 199 0.94 -18.09 -11.94
CA THR A 199 2.37 -18.38 -12.05
C THR A 199 2.99 -17.43 -13.06
N THR A 200 4.08 -16.77 -12.67
CA THR A 200 4.75 -15.82 -13.54
C THR A 200 6.08 -16.39 -14.01
N ARG A 201 6.15 -16.67 -15.31
CA ARG A 201 7.43 -17.03 -15.95
C ARG A 201 8.29 -15.76 -16.06
N VAL A 202 9.57 -15.89 -15.68
CA VAL A 202 10.57 -14.80 -15.74
C VAL A 202 11.86 -15.31 -16.37
N VAL A 203 12.66 -14.39 -16.89
CA VAL A 203 14.00 -14.63 -17.43
C VAL A 203 14.99 -13.92 -16.52
N ASP A 204 15.88 -14.67 -15.86
CA ASP A 204 16.74 -14.20 -14.77
C ASP A 204 17.61 -13.00 -15.15
N ARG A 205 18.23 -13.00 -16.33
CA ARG A 205 19.06 -11.89 -16.81
C ARG A 205 18.30 -10.54 -16.79
N HIS A 206 17.06 -10.53 -17.22
CA HIS A 206 16.24 -9.33 -17.31
C HIS A 206 15.64 -8.97 -15.95
N LEU A 207 15.43 -9.97 -15.10
CA LEU A 207 15.02 -9.77 -13.70
C LEU A 207 16.11 -9.06 -12.91
N GLU A 208 17.36 -9.51 -13.01
CA GLU A 208 18.50 -8.88 -12.34
C GLU A 208 18.72 -7.44 -12.83
N ALA A 209 18.63 -7.19 -14.14
CA ALA A 209 18.69 -5.83 -14.67
C ALA A 209 17.60 -4.89 -14.08
N GLY A 210 16.41 -5.44 -13.80
CA GLY A 210 15.34 -4.69 -13.13
C GLY A 210 15.68 -4.37 -11.68
N LYS A 211 16.27 -5.30 -10.94
CA LYS A 211 16.74 -5.07 -9.57
C LYS A 211 17.83 -4.00 -9.49
N GLU A 212 18.82 -4.06 -10.35
CA GLU A 212 19.91 -3.08 -10.42
C GLU A 212 19.38 -1.65 -10.61
N ILE A 213 18.47 -1.47 -11.54
CA ILE A 213 17.86 -0.15 -11.76
C ILE A 213 17.04 0.33 -10.57
N ALA A 214 16.31 -0.59 -9.92
CA ALA A 214 15.51 -0.26 -8.74
C ALA A 214 16.37 0.11 -7.52
N GLU A 215 17.63 -0.33 -7.45
CA GLU A 215 18.58 0.06 -6.39
C GLU A 215 18.78 1.57 -6.34
N SER A 216 18.88 2.22 -7.50
CA SER A 216 19.08 3.67 -7.61
C SER A 216 17.83 4.51 -7.32
N VAL A 217 16.65 3.88 -7.16
CA VAL A 217 15.40 4.61 -6.87
C VAL A 217 15.40 5.11 -5.43
N ASP A 218 15.37 6.42 -5.25
CA ASP A 218 15.18 7.01 -3.93
C ASP A 218 13.72 6.91 -3.50
N LEU A 219 13.48 6.14 -2.42
CA LEU A 219 12.16 5.96 -1.81
C LEU A 219 11.87 6.96 -0.68
N ASN A 220 12.86 7.75 -0.22
CA ASN A 220 12.65 8.72 0.85
C ASN A 220 11.64 9.79 0.44
N VAL A 221 11.63 10.18 -0.83
CA VAL A 221 10.63 11.10 -1.39
C VAL A 221 9.23 10.53 -1.28
N ALA A 222 9.08 9.20 -1.45
CA ALA A 222 7.79 8.52 -1.37
C ALA A 222 7.33 8.28 0.07
N ILE A 223 8.24 8.08 1.01
CA ILE A 223 7.95 7.79 2.42
C ILE A 223 7.65 9.08 3.19
N ASN A 224 8.35 10.17 2.88
CA ASN A 224 8.25 11.45 3.60
C ASN A 224 7.24 12.43 2.99
N GLY A 225 6.35 11.98 2.10
CA GLY A 225 5.29 12.81 1.53
C GLY A 225 5.84 13.98 0.70
N GLY A 226 6.50 13.69 -0.40
CA GLY A 226 7.03 14.72 -1.31
C GLY A 226 5.93 15.68 -1.77
N LYS A 227 6.03 16.96 -1.35
CA LYS A 227 5.28 18.07 -1.94
C LYS A 227 5.66 18.14 -3.42
N GLY A 228 4.75 17.75 -4.33
CA GLY A 228 4.92 18.08 -5.73
C GLY A 228 4.83 16.98 -6.79
N ILE A 229 4.04 15.93 -6.57
CA ILE A 229 3.60 15.12 -7.70
C ILE A 229 2.23 15.64 -8.12
N SER A 230 2.19 16.35 -9.25
CA SER A 230 0.95 16.77 -9.88
C SER A 230 0.06 15.55 -10.09
N LYS A 231 -1.17 15.63 -9.59
CA LYS A 231 -2.21 14.63 -9.82
C LYS A 231 -2.30 14.40 -11.32
N ILE A 232 -1.86 13.23 -11.79
CA ILE A 232 -2.21 12.76 -13.12
C ILE A 232 -3.71 12.51 -13.06
N GLY A 233 -4.47 13.50 -13.57
CA GLY A 233 -5.92 13.42 -13.61
C GLY A 233 -6.31 12.31 -14.58
N TYR A 234 -6.81 11.21 -14.09
CA TYR A 234 -7.58 10.30 -14.90
C TYR A 234 -8.88 11.03 -15.26
N LYS A 235 -9.00 11.40 -16.54
CA LYS A 235 -10.27 11.94 -17.06
C LYS A 235 -11.34 10.87 -16.84
N LYS A 236 -12.46 11.31 -16.24
CA LYS A 236 -13.70 10.53 -16.12
C LYS A 236 -14.26 10.19 -17.49
#